data_3b90574befb439ca9038192de26723c8
#
_entry.id   3b90574befb439ca9038192de26723c8
#
_cell.length_a   1.000
_cell.length_b   1.000
_cell.length_c   1.000
_cell.angle_alpha   90.00
_cell.angle_beta   90.00
_cell.angle_gamma   90.00
#
_symmetry.space_group_name_H-M   'P 1'
#
loop_
_entity.id
_entity.type
_entity.pdbx_description
1 polymer ?
#
loop_
_entity_poly.entity_id
_entity_poly.type
_entity_poly.pdbx_seq_one_letter_code
_entity_poly.pdbx_strand_id
1 'polypeptide(L)'
;SGYSTLVDQVGDLSSVLDKCLGAQILLVNPYSQETSSRIQAIGHPEFTLAGFREEVRQSIALLKRLKAMGKAVKLKLYADPPLVKMVILGDYLWLQHYHADLDVDTMPEYVLRHNRKTHGLYTLYTHYFEQRWENTEIPEYDLETDELVYRSKTGNELRREQFEPTPVPSEATALTRTLE
;
A
#
# COMPACT_ATOMS: atom_id res chain seq x y z
N SER A 1 8.59 3.74 -1.54
CA SER A 1 7.45 2.96 -2.02
C SER A 1 7.24 1.73 -1.13
N GLY A 2 6.04 1.11 -1.17
CA GLY A 2 5.78 -0.14 -0.44
C GLY A 2 6.71 -1.28 -0.88
N TYR A 3 7.18 -1.24 -2.11
CA TYR A 3 8.12 -2.20 -2.68
C TYR A 3 9.48 -2.15 -1.98
N SER A 4 10.12 -0.98 -1.88
CA SER A 4 11.40 -0.85 -1.19
C SER A 4 11.31 -1.34 0.26
N THR A 5 10.16 -1.16 0.92
CA THR A 5 9.97 -1.62 2.29
C THR A 5 9.75 -3.13 2.38
N LEU A 6 9.01 -3.73 1.44
CA LEU A 6 8.63 -5.15 1.50
C LEU A 6 9.57 -6.08 0.73
N VAL A 7 10.27 -5.57 -0.30
CA VAL A 7 11.04 -6.39 -1.23
C VAL A 7 12.54 -6.03 -1.27
N ASP A 8 12.93 -4.76 -1.30
CA ASP A 8 14.35 -4.36 -1.37
C ASP A 8 15.09 -4.46 -0.04
N GLN A 9 14.39 -4.28 1.07
CA GLN A 9 14.92 -4.58 2.39
C GLN A 9 14.69 -6.05 2.77
N VAL A 10 14.62 -6.91 1.78
CA VAL A 10 14.26 -8.33 1.83
C VAL A 10 15.12 -9.14 2.81
N GLY A 11 16.33 -8.71 3.13
CA GLY A 11 17.13 -9.37 4.16
C GLY A 11 16.49 -9.29 5.54
N ASP A 12 16.11 -8.10 5.97
CA ASP A 12 15.70 -7.87 7.36
C ASP A 12 14.18 -8.03 7.57
N LEU A 13 13.35 -7.42 6.71
CA LEU A 13 11.89 -7.49 6.89
C LEU A 13 11.31 -8.87 6.52
N SER A 14 11.89 -9.56 5.54
CA SER A 14 11.50 -10.93 5.20
C SER A 14 11.69 -11.88 6.38
N SER A 15 12.83 -11.79 7.07
CA SER A 15 13.10 -12.60 8.27
C SER A 15 12.16 -12.29 9.44
N VAL A 16 11.69 -11.05 9.53
CA VAL A 16 10.68 -10.62 10.50
C VAL A 16 9.31 -11.18 10.12
N LEU A 17 8.91 -11.03 8.86
CA LEU A 17 7.63 -11.54 8.35
C LEU A 17 7.55 -13.07 8.46
N ASP A 18 8.67 -13.78 8.28
CA ASP A 18 8.74 -15.22 8.47
C ASP A 18 8.47 -15.66 9.92
N LYS A 19 8.79 -14.82 10.89
CA LYS A 19 8.57 -15.07 12.33
C LYS A 19 7.22 -14.53 12.83
N CYS A 20 6.60 -13.60 12.13
CA CYS A 20 5.30 -13.04 12.49
C CYS A 20 4.16 -14.02 12.23
N LEU A 21 3.15 -14.02 13.09
CA LEU A 21 1.90 -14.77 12.91
C LEU A 21 1.01 -14.12 11.84
N GLY A 22 1.13 -12.82 11.64
CA GLY A 22 0.37 -12.06 10.66
C GLY A 22 0.86 -10.64 10.53
N ALA A 23 0.32 -9.93 9.54
CA ALA A 23 0.63 -8.54 9.26
C ALA A 23 -0.60 -7.80 8.72
N GLN A 24 -0.73 -6.53 9.10
CA GLN A 24 -1.70 -5.57 8.55
C GLN A 24 -0.92 -4.55 7.73
N ILE A 25 -1.27 -4.40 6.48
CA ILE A 25 -0.52 -3.59 5.52
C ILE A 25 -1.44 -2.59 4.85
N LEU A 26 -1.01 -1.32 4.82
CA LEU A 26 -1.64 -0.23 4.07
C LEU A 26 -0.70 0.20 2.95
N LEU A 27 -1.12 0.05 1.71
CA LEU A 27 -0.39 0.55 0.54
C LEU A 27 -1.24 1.56 -0.23
N VAL A 28 -0.57 2.43 -0.98
CA VAL A 28 -1.23 3.34 -1.90
C VAL A 28 -1.82 2.55 -3.07
N ASN A 29 -3.06 2.83 -3.45
CA ASN A 29 -3.66 2.26 -4.64
C ASN A 29 -3.01 2.86 -5.91
N PRO A 30 -2.29 2.06 -6.72
CA PRO A 30 -1.55 2.56 -7.88
C PRO A 30 -2.45 2.94 -9.06
N TYR A 31 -3.75 2.66 -8.97
CA TYR A 31 -4.75 2.98 -10.00
C TYR A 31 -5.63 4.17 -9.63
N SER A 32 -5.45 4.76 -8.43
CA SER A 32 -6.19 5.97 -8.07
C SER A 32 -5.72 7.17 -8.90
N GLN A 33 -6.63 8.12 -9.11
CA GLN A 33 -6.34 9.37 -9.85
C GLN A 33 -5.32 10.21 -9.09
N GLU A 34 -5.42 10.25 -7.75
CA GLU A 34 -4.54 10.99 -6.86
C GLU A 34 -3.09 10.48 -6.98
N THR A 35 -2.92 9.16 -7.01
CA THR A 35 -1.60 8.54 -7.20
C THR A 35 -1.01 8.90 -8.56
N SER A 36 -1.80 8.82 -9.62
CA SER A 36 -1.36 9.16 -10.98
C SER A 36 -0.91 10.61 -11.07
N SER A 37 -1.71 11.54 -10.52
CA SER A 37 -1.39 12.98 -10.49
C SER A 37 -0.12 13.27 -9.70
N ARG A 38 0.09 12.58 -8.56
CA ARG A 38 1.30 12.73 -7.75
C ARG A 38 2.56 12.27 -8.46
N ILE A 39 2.52 11.09 -9.09
CA ILE A 39 3.68 10.56 -9.82
C ILE A 39 4.06 11.49 -10.96
N GLN A 40 3.07 12.05 -11.68
CA GLN A 40 3.31 13.04 -12.73
C GLN A 40 3.94 14.34 -12.16
N ALA A 41 3.49 14.78 -10.98
CA ALA A 41 4.02 15.97 -10.33
C ALA A 41 5.47 15.82 -9.84
N ILE A 42 5.89 14.62 -9.43
CA ILE A 42 7.28 14.33 -9.03
C ILE A 42 8.23 14.50 -10.21
N GLY A 43 7.81 14.16 -11.45
CA GLY A 43 8.57 14.40 -12.67
C GLY A 43 9.93 13.71 -12.75
N HIS A 44 10.22 12.75 -11.86
CA HIS A 44 11.51 12.06 -11.84
C HIS A 44 11.53 10.98 -12.93
N PRO A 45 12.51 10.96 -13.84
CA PRO A 45 12.52 10.07 -15.00
C PRO A 45 12.51 8.58 -14.65
N GLU A 46 13.04 8.19 -13.50
CA GLU A 46 13.08 6.80 -13.04
C GLU A 46 11.81 6.39 -12.25
N PHE A 47 11.01 7.36 -11.79
CA PHE A 47 9.80 7.10 -11.02
C PHE A 47 8.56 7.21 -11.91
N THR A 48 8.24 6.13 -12.59
CA THR A 48 7.10 6.07 -13.51
C THR A 48 5.87 5.41 -12.89
N LEU A 49 4.67 5.75 -13.38
CA LEU A 49 3.43 5.09 -12.95
C LEU A 49 3.45 3.58 -13.24
N ALA A 50 4.04 3.16 -14.35
CA ALA A 50 4.19 1.75 -14.71
C ALA A 50 5.13 1.02 -13.72
N GLY A 51 6.28 1.63 -13.39
CA GLY A 51 7.19 1.11 -12.38
C GLY A 51 6.52 0.98 -11.02
N PHE A 52 5.81 2.01 -10.57
CA PHE A 52 5.09 1.98 -9.29
C PHE A 52 4.00 0.89 -9.25
N ARG A 53 3.26 0.69 -10.35
CA ARG A 53 2.28 -0.40 -10.45
C ARG A 53 2.93 -1.77 -10.32
N GLU A 54 4.09 -1.94 -10.96
CA GLU A 54 4.85 -3.18 -10.89
C GLU A 54 5.37 -3.45 -9.46
N GLU A 55 5.88 -2.44 -8.77
CA GLU A 55 6.29 -2.54 -7.36
C GLU A 55 5.14 -2.99 -6.45
N VAL A 56 3.95 -2.42 -6.64
CA VAL A 56 2.76 -2.83 -5.87
C VAL A 56 2.36 -4.27 -6.19
N ARG A 57 2.41 -4.69 -7.47
CA ARG A 57 2.12 -6.09 -7.85
C ARG A 57 3.09 -7.08 -7.21
N GLN A 58 4.39 -6.75 -7.18
CA GLN A 58 5.41 -7.59 -6.54
C GLN A 58 5.18 -7.68 -5.03
N SER A 59 4.79 -6.58 -4.39
CA SER A 59 4.39 -6.57 -2.99
C SER A 59 3.19 -7.49 -2.74
N ILE A 60 2.15 -7.39 -3.57
CA ILE A 60 0.97 -8.28 -3.50
C ILE A 60 1.36 -9.75 -3.69
N ALA A 61 2.24 -10.05 -4.65
CA ALA A 61 2.71 -11.42 -4.88
C ALA A 61 3.45 -11.99 -3.65
N LEU A 62 4.24 -11.17 -2.96
CA LEU A 62 4.86 -11.56 -1.68
C LEU A 62 3.79 -11.87 -0.62
N LEU A 63 2.80 -10.99 -0.46
CA LEU A 63 1.73 -11.16 0.53
C LEU A 63 0.88 -12.41 0.27
N LYS A 64 0.59 -12.73 -1.01
CA LYS A 64 -0.07 -13.98 -1.41
C LYS A 64 0.74 -15.21 -0.98
N ARG A 65 2.06 -15.19 -1.17
CA ARG A 65 2.95 -16.28 -0.71
C ARG A 65 2.90 -16.44 0.80
N LEU A 66 2.97 -15.35 1.57
CA LEU A 66 2.87 -15.39 3.03
C LEU A 66 1.52 -15.95 3.48
N LYS A 67 0.42 -15.57 2.83
CA LYS A 67 -0.92 -16.10 3.10
C LYS A 67 -0.98 -17.60 2.80
N ALA A 68 -0.41 -18.05 1.69
CA ALA A 68 -0.33 -19.48 1.33
C ALA A 68 0.48 -20.32 2.34
N MET A 69 1.42 -19.69 3.04
CA MET A 69 2.17 -20.29 4.15
C MET A 69 1.39 -20.29 5.48
N GLY A 70 0.11 -19.92 5.48
CA GLY A 70 -0.77 -19.90 6.64
C GLY A 70 -0.66 -18.65 7.53
N LYS A 71 -0.02 -17.58 7.06
CA LYS A 71 0.10 -16.32 7.81
C LYS A 71 -1.20 -15.50 7.71
N ALA A 72 -1.60 -14.85 8.81
CA ALA A 72 -2.75 -13.96 8.86
C ALA A 72 -2.41 -12.59 8.26
N VAL A 73 -2.25 -12.52 6.93
CA VAL A 73 -1.90 -11.30 6.20
C VAL A 73 -3.16 -10.64 5.68
N LYS A 74 -3.27 -9.32 5.91
CA LYS A 74 -4.33 -8.47 5.38
C LYS A 74 -3.74 -7.24 4.72
N LEU A 75 -4.30 -6.85 3.58
CA LEU A 75 -3.90 -5.69 2.80
C LEU A 75 -5.08 -4.76 2.60
N LYS A 76 -4.89 -3.47 2.80
CA LYS A 76 -5.82 -2.42 2.37
C LYS A 76 -5.11 -1.45 1.44
N LEU A 77 -5.84 -0.94 0.44
CA LEU A 77 -5.33 0.00 -0.56
C LEU A 77 -6.06 1.34 -0.45
N TYR A 78 -5.31 2.40 -0.16
CA TYR A 78 -5.86 3.75 0.00
C TYR A 78 -5.49 4.66 -1.17
N ALA A 79 -6.35 5.65 -1.47
CA ALA A 79 -6.16 6.56 -2.61
C ALA A 79 -5.36 7.81 -2.26
N ASP A 80 -5.46 8.30 -1.01
CA ASP A 80 -4.84 9.57 -0.60
C ASP A 80 -3.31 9.55 -0.75
N PRO A 81 -2.67 10.70 -0.96
CA PRO A 81 -1.23 10.79 -0.93
C PRO A 81 -0.66 10.34 0.44
N PRO A 82 0.38 9.49 0.47
CA PRO A 82 0.98 9.07 1.73
C PRO A 82 1.69 10.26 2.40
N LEU A 83 1.52 10.40 3.71
CA LEU A 83 2.22 11.39 4.52
C LEU A 83 3.51 10.82 5.11
N VAL A 84 3.48 9.55 5.46
CA VAL A 84 4.58 8.86 6.14
C VAL A 84 4.72 7.42 5.63
N LYS A 85 5.96 6.95 5.62
CA LYS A 85 6.30 5.53 5.55
C LYS A 85 6.53 5.07 6.99
N MET A 86 5.85 4.02 7.43
CA MET A 86 6.02 3.52 8.78
C MET A 86 5.98 1.99 8.85
N VAL A 87 6.73 1.45 9.79
CA VAL A 87 6.70 0.04 10.19
C VAL A 87 6.53 -0.03 11.69
N ILE A 88 5.51 -0.74 12.18
CA ILE A 88 5.25 -0.94 13.60
C ILE A 88 5.52 -2.41 13.92
N LEU A 89 6.43 -2.66 14.85
CA LEU A 89 6.78 -4.00 15.29
C LEU A 89 6.95 -4.04 16.82
N GLY A 90 5.98 -4.60 17.50
CA GLY A 90 5.96 -4.60 18.97
C GLY A 90 6.01 -3.19 19.54
N ASP A 91 6.98 -2.93 20.43
CA ASP A 91 7.15 -1.63 21.07
C ASP A 91 7.99 -0.62 20.23
N TYR A 92 8.28 -0.92 18.96
CA TYR A 92 9.07 -0.06 18.09
C TYR A 92 8.29 0.38 16.87
N LEU A 93 8.56 1.58 16.40
CA LEU A 93 8.03 2.18 15.19
C LEU A 93 9.16 2.87 14.44
N TRP A 94 9.34 2.51 13.17
CA TRP A 94 10.21 3.18 12.21
C TRP A 94 9.37 4.12 11.36
N LEU A 95 9.83 5.36 11.19
CA LEU A 95 9.07 6.42 10.55
C LEU A 95 9.95 7.23 9.61
N GLN A 96 9.48 7.44 8.38
CA GLN A 96 10.04 8.41 7.43
C GLN A 96 8.92 9.30 6.89
N HIS A 97 9.18 10.58 6.72
CA HIS A 97 8.22 11.52 6.14
C HIS A 97 8.34 11.56 4.62
N TYR A 98 7.21 11.64 3.92
CA TYR A 98 7.20 11.94 2.50
C TYR A 98 7.25 13.45 2.27
N HIS A 99 8.12 13.89 1.36
CA HIS A 99 8.18 15.25 0.86
C HIS A 99 7.91 15.27 -0.65
N ALA A 100 7.36 16.38 -1.15
CA ALA A 100 6.91 16.46 -2.55
C ALA A 100 8.05 16.25 -3.55
N ASP A 101 9.25 16.80 -3.26
CA ASP A 101 10.36 16.87 -4.20
C ASP A 101 11.56 16.01 -3.80
N LEU A 102 11.42 15.15 -2.77
CA LEU A 102 12.53 14.35 -2.26
C LEU A 102 12.16 12.87 -2.24
N ASP A 103 13.15 12.04 -2.55
CA ASP A 103 13.03 10.60 -2.40
C ASP A 103 12.94 10.24 -0.91
N VAL A 104 11.96 9.40 -0.55
CA VAL A 104 11.75 8.97 0.83
C VAL A 104 12.97 8.25 1.40
N ASP A 105 13.72 7.54 0.57
CA ASP A 105 14.90 6.78 1.01
C ASP A 105 16.10 7.69 1.34
N THR A 106 16.06 8.97 0.92
CA THR A 106 17.03 9.99 1.33
C THR A 106 16.64 10.73 2.62
N MET A 107 15.41 10.52 3.10
CA MET A 107 14.90 11.19 4.28
C MET A 107 15.38 10.51 5.57
N PRO A 108 15.59 11.29 6.65
CA PRO A 108 15.92 10.70 7.94
C PRO A 108 14.87 9.67 8.40
N GLU A 109 15.33 8.53 8.89
CA GLU A 109 14.50 7.56 9.55
C GLU A 109 14.50 7.80 11.05
N TYR A 110 13.31 7.89 11.63
CA TYR A 110 13.11 8.01 13.07
C TYR A 110 12.73 6.65 13.64
N VAL A 111 13.44 6.22 14.68
CA VAL A 111 13.07 5.03 15.45
C VAL A 111 12.46 5.47 16.76
N LEU A 112 11.18 5.16 16.95
CA LEU A 112 10.40 5.53 18.12
C LEU A 112 10.14 4.28 18.97
N ARG A 113 10.31 4.42 20.28
CA ARG A 113 9.99 3.35 21.23
C ARG A 113 8.75 3.71 22.04
N HIS A 114 7.86 2.74 22.23
CA HIS A 114 6.69 2.89 23.07
C HIS A 114 7.08 3.23 24.52
N ASN A 115 6.49 4.29 25.05
CA ASN A 115 6.59 4.64 26.47
C ASN A 115 5.20 4.56 27.11
N ARG A 116 5.02 3.57 27.97
CA ARG A 116 3.72 3.33 28.63
C ARG A 116 3.32 4.44 29.62
N LYS A 117 4.25 5.32 30.00
CA LYS A 117 4.01 6.41 30.97
C LYS A 117 3.63 7.73 30.30
N THR A 118 3.89 7.88 29.01
CA THR A 118 3.67 9.16 28.31
C THR A 118 3.07 8.91 26.94
N HIS A 119 2.16 9.79 26.50
CA HIS A 119 1.68 9.80 25.12
C HIS A 119 2.74 10.48 24.24
N GLY A 120 3.61 9.66 23.63
CA GLY A 120 4.63 10.12 22.70
C GLY A 120 4.24 9.90 21.23
N LEU A 121 5.18 10.19 20.33
CA LEU A 121 4.99 10.03 18.88
C LEU A 121 4.65 8.57 18.48
N TYR A 122 5.18 7.58 19.19
CA TYR A 122 4.81 6.17 18.98
C TYR A 122 3.29 5.99 19.07
N THR A 123 2.68 6.45 20.17
CA THR A 123 1.23 6.33 20.41
C THR A 123 0.44 7.09 19.34
N LEU A 124 0.89 8.29 18.96
CA LEU A 124 0.24 9.10 17.93
C LEU A 124 0.20 8.37 16.58
N TYR A 125 1.34 7.84 16.12
CA TYR A 125 1.42 7.20 14.81
C TYR A 125 0.79 5.80 14.79
N THR A 126 0.82 5.08 15.92
CA THR A 126 0.06 3.81 16.04
C THR A 126 -1.43 4.09 15.91
N HIS A 127 -1.95 5.11 16.62
CA HIS A 127 -3.35 5.51 16.50
C HIS A 127 -3.71 6.02 15.09
N TYR A 128 -2.82 6.75 14.44
CA TYR A 128 -3.00 7.15 13.04
C TYR A 128 -3.14 5.94 12.12
N PHE A 129 -2.31 4.90 12.30
CA PHE A 129 -2.41 3.66 11.54
C PHE A 129 -3.76 2.96 11.80
N GLU A 130 -4.15 2.82 13.07
CA GLU A 130 -5.40 2.18 13.48
C GLU A 130 -6.62 2.89 12.89
N GLN A 131 -6.68 4.21 12.97
CA GLN A 131 -7.77 4.99 12.37
C GLN A 131 -7.88 4.77 10.87
N ARG A 132 -6.76 4.72 10.15
CA ARG A 132 -6.77 4.43 8.71
C ARG A 132 -7.18 2.98 8.44
N TRP A 133 -6.74 2.07 9.28
CA TRP A 133 -7.09 0.65 9.16
C TRP A 133 -8.59 0.42 9.35
N GLU A 134 -9.21 1.11 10.30
CA GLU A 134 -10.64 1.03 10.59
C GLU A 134 -11.52 1.84 9.64
N ASN A 135 -10.93 2.70 8.81
CA ASN A 135 -11.68 3.49 7.84
C ASN A 135 -12.34 2.57 6.79
N THR A 136 -13.67 2.64 6.72
CA THR A 136 -14.50 1.83 5.81
C THR A 136 -14.41 2.26 4.34
N GLU A 137 -13.95 3.49 4.07
CA GLU A 137 -13.70 4.00 2.72
C GLU A 137 -12.42 3.42 2.11
N ILE A 138 -11.53 2.85 2.92
CA ILE A 138 -10.31 2.19 2.47
C ILE A 138 -10.61 0.70 2.28
N PRO A 139 -10.70 0.19 1.03
CA PRO A 139 -11.05 -1.20 0.78
C PRO A 139 -9.96 -2.17 1.22
N GLU A 140 -10.37 -3.35 1.61
CA GLU A 140 -9.51 -4.52 1.76
C GLU A 140 -9.22 -5.11 0.38
N TYR A 141 -7.97 -5.45 0.11
CA TYR A 141 -7.59 -6.19 -1.07
C TYR A 141 -7.72 -7.70 -0.80
N ASP A 142 -8.61 -8.35 -1.54
CA ASP A 142 -8.76 -9.79 -1.46
C ASP A 142 -7.60 -10.47 -2.19
N LEU A 143 -6.69 -11.09 -1.42
CA LEU A 143 -5.51 -11.76 -1.95
C LEU A 143 -5.81 -13.05 -2.75
N GLU A 144 -7.06 -13.52 -2.78
CA GLU A 144 -7.49 -14.71 -3.52
C GLU A 144 -8.13 -14.34 -4.86
N THR A 145 -8.99 -13.30 -4.85
CA THR A 145 -9.78 -12.91 -6.03
C THR A 145 -9.21 -11.69 -6.77
N ASP A 146 -8.21 -11.02 -6.22
CA ASP A 146 -7.62 -9.77 -6.77
C ASP A 146 -8.64 -8.62 -6.90
N GLU A 147 -9.54 -8.52 -5.92
CA GLU A 147 -10.60 -7.53 -5.87
C GLU A 147 -10.46 -6.60 -4.67
N LEU A 148 -11.00 -5.39 -4.80
CA LEU A 148 -11.18 -4.43 -3.72
C LEU A 148 -12.52 -4.67 -3.04
N VAL A 149 -12.50 -4.98 -1.76
CA VAL A 149 -13.69 -5.30 -0.96
C VAL A 149 -13.96 -4.20 0.03
N TYR A 150 -15.07 -3.50 -0.12
CA TYR A 150 -15.54 -2.48 0.81
C TYR A 150 -16.42 -3.12 1.88
N ARG A 151 -16.12 -2.83 3.14
CA ARG A 151 -16.84 -3.41 4.27
C ARG A 151 -17.45 -2.32 5.17
N SER A 152 -18.60 -2.63 5.77
CA SER A 152 -19.19 -1.81 6.83
C SER A 152 -18.35 -1.88 8.10
N LYS A 153 -18.65 -0.99 9.07
CA LYS A 153 -18.06 -1.03 10.42
C LYS A 153 -18.31 -2.36 11.16
N THR A 154 -19.35 -3.08 10.80
CA THR A 154 -19.68 -4.41 11.33
C THR A 154 -18.99 -5.55 10.59
N GLY A 155 -18.15 -5.25 9.59
CA GLY A 155 -17.42 -6.23 8.80
C GLY A 155 -18.21 -6.84 7.63
N ASN A 156 -19.48 -6.49 7.44
CA ASN A 156 -20.29 -6.98 6.32
C ASN A 156 -19.77 -6.39 5.00
N GLU A 157 -19.70 -7.21 3.99
CA GLU A 157 -19.35 -6.80 2.64
C GLU A 157 -20.44 -5.90 2.06
N LEU A 158 -20.05 -4.75 1.50
CA LEU A 158 -20.95 -3.78 0.87
C LEU A 158 -20.86 -3.85 -0.64
N ARG A 159 -19.64 -3.92 -1.19
CA ARG A 159 -19.38 -3.99 -2.63
C ARG A 159 -18.01 -4.56 -2.90
N ARG A 160 -17.80 -5.05 -4.15
CA ARG A 160 -16.52 -5.46 -4.72
C ARG A 160 -16.25 -4.68 -6.00
N GLU A 161 -14.98 -4.42 -6.25
CA GLU A 161 -14.50 -3.74 -7.45
C GLU A 161 -13.23 -4.45 -7.95
N GLN A 162 -13.04 -4.48 -9.26
CA GLN A 162 -11.79 -4.99 -9.84
C GLN A 162 -10.63 -4.07 -9.45
N PHE A 163 -9.52 -4.67 -9.03
CA PHE A 163 -8.33 -3.89 -8.66
C PHE A 163 -7.69 -3.23 -9.88
N GLU A 164 -7.50 -3.98 -10.96
CA GLU A 164 -6.99 -3.43 -12.21
C GLU A 164 -8.16 -2.95 -13.07
N PRO A 165 -8.15 -1.68 -13.50
CA PRO A 165 -9.19 -1.19 -14.39
C PRO A 165 -9.15 -1.98 -15.70
N THR A 166 -10.29 -2.46 -16.15
CA THR A 166 -10.41 -3.11 -17.46
C THR A 166 -9.95 -2.09 -18.53
N PRO A 167 -9.03 -2.47 -19.44
CA PRO A 167 -8.62 -1.55 -20.51
C PRO A 167 -9.85 -1.17 -21.32
N VAL A 168 -10.18 0.13 -21.33
CA VAL A 168 -11.21 0.65 -22.24
C VAL A 168 -10.66 0.44 -23.64
N PRO A 169 -11.38 -0.28 -24.54
CA PRO A 169 -10.94 -0.44 -25.93
C PRO A 169 -10.75 0.96 -26.51
N SER A 170 -9.54 1.26 -26.99
CA SER A 170 -9.29 2.57 -27.60
C SER A 170 -10.18 2.69 -28.83
N GLU A 171 -10.91 3.79 -28.95
CA GLU A 171 -11.79 4.10 -30.11
C GLU A 171 -11.05 4.04 -31.47
N ALA A 172 -9.72 4.00 -31.45
CA ALA A 172 -8.90 3.82 -32.66
C ALA A 172 -9.14 2.51 -33.40
N THR A 173 -9.68 1.46 -32.75
CA THR A 173 -9.97 0.18 -33.41
C THR A 173 -11.36 0.16 -34.08
N ALA A 174 -12.24 1.12 -33.78
CA ALA A 174 -13.58 1.18 -34.35
C ALA A 174 -13.62 1.79 -35.76
N LEU A 175 -12.63 2.60 -36.11
CA LEU A 175 -12.58 3.28 -37.42
C LEU A 175 -12.06 2.43 -38.58
N THR A 176 -11.46 1.26 -38.31
CA THR A 176 -10.93 0.41 -39.39
C THR A 176 -11.95 -0.60 -39.92
N ARG A 177 -13.14 -0.70 -39.32
CA ARG A 177 -14.19 -1.66 -39.77
C ARG A 177 -15.25 -1.07 -40.71
N THR A 178 -15.15 0.18 -41.08
CA THR A 178 -16.19 0.84 -41.92
C THR A 178 -15.73 1.11 -43.37
N LEU A 179 -14.59 0.55 -43.80
CA LEU A 179 -14.04 0.73 -45.15
C LEU A 179 -13.74 -0.60 -45.86
N GLU A 180 -14.55 -1.64 -45.61
CA GLU A 180 -14.61 -2.83 -46.49
C GLU A 180 -16.04 -3.04 -47.00
#